data_8e99a6bb014beb3712bcc97d77d1183a
#
_entry.id   8e99a6bb014beb3712bcc97d77d1183a
#
_cell.length_a   1.000
_cell.length_b   1.000
_cell.length_c   1.000
_cell.angle_alpha   90.00
_cell.angle_beta   90.00
_cell.angle_gamma   90.00
#
_symmetry.space_group_name_H-M   'P 1'
#
loop_
_entity.id
_entity.type
_entity.pdbx_description
1 polymer ?
#
loop_
_entity_poly.entity_id
_entity_poly.type
_entity_poly.pdbx_seq_one_letter_code
_entity_poly.pdbx_strand_id
1 'polypeptide(L)'
;MRQYIIAVAIAAMSCTVTAFAQTDRTSVLSVAEHNGWEYEVKAGVNIGGASPLPMLVEIREISSYSPKFNGTLEGTVTKWLGKEQKWGVSTGLKFEEKGMITGANVKNYSMEILNDGSRVAGYWTGYVKTNYNTTLLTIPVMANYRFNDCWKLRAGLYSAIKLDGQFTGNVSDGYLREGTPVGEKLTFADGNTASYDFSSNLRHFQWGGQLGATWRAFNHFTVNADLTWAFNNIFESDFKTISFGLYPIYLNLGFGYRF
;
A
#
# COMPACT_ATOMS: atom_id res chain seq x y z
N MET A 1 -14.94 14.33 1.81
CA MET A 1 -14.12 13.86 2.91
C MET A 1 -12.66 13.64 2.50
N ARG A 2 -12.33 12.94 1.40
CA ARG A 2 -10.96 12.65 0.95
C ARG A 2 -10.04 13.88 0.83
N GLN A 3 -10.52 14.99 0.27
CA GLN A 3 -9.73 16.21 0.08
C GLN A 3 -9.40 16.92 1.40
N TYR A 4 -10.24 16.79 2.43
CA TYR A 4 -10.00 17.42 3.73
C TYR A 4 -8.96 16.66 4.58
N ILE A 5 -8.88 15.33 4.45
CA ILE A 5 -7.89 14.51 5.19
C ILE A 5 -6.47 14.82 4.68
N ILE A 6 -6.30 14.94 3.36
CA ILE A 6 -5.01 15.31 2.74
C ILE A 6 -4.64 16.75 3.15
N ALA A 7 -5.59 17.68 3.14
CA ALA A 7 -5.37 19.06 3.54
C ALA A 7 -4.99 19.18 5.03
N VAL A 8 -5.63 18.40 5.92
CA VAL A 8 -5.31 18.37 7.36
C VAL A 8 -3.93 17.75 7.60
N ALA A 9 -3.54 16.69 6.88
CA ALA A 9 -2.22 16.09 7.00
C ALA A 9 -1.12 17.06 6.53
N ILE A 10 -1.32 17.77 5.43
CA ILE A 10 -0.40 18.81 4.93
C ILE A 10 -0.36 19.99 5.90
N ALA A 11 -1.50 20.42 6.45
CA ALA A 11 -1.56 21.51 7.43
C ALA A 11 -0.89 21.14 8.77
N ALA A 12 -1.05 19.90 9.25
CA ALA A 12 -0.40 19.42 10.45
C ALA A 12 1.13 19.37 10.30
N MET A 13 1.64 18.97 9.14
CA MET A 13 3.07 18.97 8.84
C MET A 13 3.62 20.38 8.64
N SER A 14 2.85 21.30 8.05
CA SER A 14 3.28 22.71 7.90
C SER A 14 3.36 23.42 9.25
N CYS A 15 2.47 23.12 10.20
CA CYS A 15 2.52 23.69 11.55
C CYS A 15 3.74 23.21 12.35
N THR A 16 4.17 21.95 12.18
CA THR A 16 5.38 21.46 12.86
C THR A 16 6.65 22.06 12.28
N VAL A 17 6.71 22.34 10.98
CA VAL A 17 7.86 22.99 10.32
C VAL A 17 7.98 24.45 10.73
N THR A 18 6.88 25.18 10.93
CA THR A 18 6.92 26.60 11.36
C THR A 18 7.26 26.76 12.82
N ALA A 19 6.92 25.84 13.72
CA ALA A 19 7.30 25.88 15.13
C ALA A 19 8.82 25.76 15.37
N PHE A 20 9.53 25.04 14.47
CA PHE A 20 10.99 24.94 14.49
C PHE A 20 11.72 26.10 13.80
N ALA A 21 11.02 26.97 13.09
CA ALA A 21 11.62 28.03 12.30
C ALA A 21 12.05 29.29 13.15
N GLN A 22 11.66 29.36 14.42
CA GLN A 22 11.96 30.51 15.29
C GLN A 22 13.11 30.29 16.26
N THR A 23 13.61 29.09 16.43
CA THR A 23 14.81 28.80 17.20
C THR A 23 15.97 28.62 16.23
N ASP A 24 17.17 29.08 16.61
CA ASP A 24 18.39 29.02 15.78
C ASP A 24 18.57 27.61 15.17
N ARG A 25 17.90 27.40 14.04
CA ARG A 25 17.66 26.09 13.38
C ARG A 25 18.97 25.37 13.09
N THR A 26 19.99 26.14 12.77
CA THR A 26 21.32 25.63 12.43
C THR A 26 22.00 25.02 13.66
N SER A 27 21.80 25.58 14.85
CA SER A 27 22.46 25.10 16.08
C SER A 27 21.80 23.81 16.60
N VAL A 28 20.48 23.72 16.59
CA VAL A 28 19.76 22.54 17.10
C VAL A 28 19.98 21.34 16.20
N LEU A 29 19.94 21.51 14.87
CA LEU A 29 20.16 20.43 13.92
C LEU A 29 21.62 19.96 13.90
N SER A 30 22.59 20.86 14.02
CA SER A 30 24.01 20.49 14.09
C SER A 30 24.34 19.72 15.38
N VAL A 31 23.74 20.06 16.51
CA VAL A 31 23.87 19.31 17.77
C VAL A 31 23.20 17.91 17.64
N ALA A 32 22.03 17.84 17.00
CA ALA A 32 21.35 16.55 16.78
C ALA A 32 22.17 15.65 15.85
N GLU A 33 22.71 16.17 14.77
CA GLU A 33 23.57 15.43 13.84
C GLU A 33 24.87 14.97 14.53
N HIS A 34 25.49 15.81 15.33
CA HIS A 34 26.68 15.43 16.13
C HIS A 34 26.37 14.29 17.10
N ASN A 35 25.14 14.25 17.64
CA ASN A 35 24.67 13.16 18.48
C ASN A 35 24.17 11.94 17.69
N GLY A 36 24.33 11.89 16.37
CA GLY A 36 23.94 10.80 15.51
C GLY A 36 22.41 10.68 15.25
N TRP A 37 21.67 11.78 15.35
CA TRP A 37 20.28 11.87 14.94
C TRP A 37 20.18 12.41 13.51
N GLU A 38 19.32 11.82 12.71
CA GLU A 38 19.03 12.23 11.33
C GLU A 38 17.53 12.33 11.15
N TYR A 39 17.05 13.43 10.62
CA TYR A 39 15.65 13.67 10.31
C TYR A 39 15.48 13.78 8.81
N GLU A 40 14.47 13.10 8.25
CA GLU A 40 14.20 13.10 6.82
C GLU A 40 12.70 13.17 6.57
N VAL A 41 12.29 14.01 5.62
CA VAL A 41 10.92 14.04 5.09
C VAL A 41 10.98 13.55 3.64
N LYS A 42 10.09 12.61 3.29
CA LYS A 42 10.07 11.97 1.98
C LYS A 42 8.69 12.09 1.35
N ALA A 43 8.66 12.26 0.06
CA ALA A 43 7.45 12.17 -0.76
C ALA A 43 7.71 11.24 -1.95
N GLY A 44 6.71 10.47 -2.35
CA GLY A 44 6.89 9.49 -3.40
C GLY A 44 5.58 8.91 -3.91
N VAL A 45 5.71 7.84 -4.70
CA VAL A 45 4.59 7.09 -5.27
C VAL A 45 4.78 5.60 -5.05
N ASN A 46 3.68 4.91 -4.76
CA ASN A 46 3.62 3.46 -4.66
C ASN A 46 3.19 2.85 -6.00
N ILE A 47 3.94 1.87 -6.50
CA ILE A 47 3.65 1.09 -7.70
C ILE A 47 3.58 -0.37 -7.28
N GLY A 48 2.48 -1.06 -7.56
CA GLY A 48 2.30 -2.45 -7.15
C GLY A 48 0.83 -2.81 -7.01
N GLY A 49 0.56 -3.89 -6.30
CA GLY A 49 -0.81 -4.39 -6.13
C GLY A 49 -0.95 -5.40 -5.00
N ALA A 50 -2.17 -5.83 -4.77
CA ALA A 50 -2.47 -6.96 -3.93
C ALA A 50 -2.49 -8.23 -4.80
N SER A 51 -1.53 -9.12 -4.56
CA SER A 51 -1.37 -10.37 -5.33
C SER A 51 -1.96 -11.56 -4.57
N PRO A 52 -2.65 -12.47 -5.26
CA PRO A 52 -3.00 -13.76 -4.68
C PRO A 52 -1.73 -14.59 -4.50
N LEU A 53 -1.53 -15.10 -3.29
CA LEU A 53 -0.41 -15.99 -2.98
C LEU A 53 -0.93 -17.22 -2.21
N PRO A 54 -0.77 -18.43 -2.76
CA PRO A 54 -0.24 -18.76 -4.08
C PRO A 54 -1.16 -18.31 -5.23
N MET A 55 -0.62 -18.23 -6.47
CA MET A 55 -1.43 -17.93 -7.64
C MET A 55 -2.49 -19.03 -7.82
N LEU A 56 -3.71 -18.62 -8.03
CA LEU A 56 -4.86 -19.52 -8.15
C LEU A 56 -4.97 -20.14 -9.54
N VAL A 57 -5.36 -21.41 -9.57
CA VAL A 57 -5.67 -22.14 -10.80
C VAL A 57 -6.90 -21.56 -11.52
N GLU A 58 -7.82 -20.95 -10.77
CA GLU A 58 -9.04 -20.29 -11.27
C GLU A 58 -8.74 -19.03 -12.08
N ILE A 59 -7.62 -18.34 -11.83
CA ILE A 59 -7.16 -17.19 -12.61
C ILE A 59 -6.44 -17.72 -13.85
N ARG A 60 -7.07 -17.61 -15.01
CA ARG A 60 -6.52 -18.11 -16.26
C ARG A 60 -5.56 -17.13 -16.93
N GLU A 61 -5.88 -15.85 -16.81
CA GLU A 61 -5.13 -14.80 -17.47
C GLU A 61 -5.36 -13.48 -16.74
N ILE A 62 -4.29 -12.72 -16.50
CA ILE A 62 -4.38 -11.32 -16.10
C ILE A 62 -4.29 -10.52 -17.39
N SER A 63 -5.42 -10.05 -17.90
CA SER A 63 -5.53 -9.36 -19.19
C SER A 63 -5.19 -7.87 -19.11
N SER A 64 -5.31 -7.26 -17.93
CA SER A 64 -4.92 -5.86 -17.74
C SER A 64 -4.48 -5.57 -16.32
N TYR A 65 -3.51 -4.68 -16.20
CA TYR A 65 -3.05 -4.08 -14.95
C TYR A 65 -2.79 -2.59 -15.16
N SER A 66 -3.37 -1.78 -14.32
CA SER A 66 -3.13 -0.34 -14.30
C SER A 66 -2.82 0.11 -12.88
N PRO A 67 -1.58 0.55 -12.61
CA PRO A 67 -1.27 1.18 -11.34
C PRO A 67 -2.05 2.49 -11.22
N LYS A 68 -2.59 2.74 -10.04
CA LYS A 68 -3.17 4.05 -9.72
C LYS A 68 -2.06 5.02 -9.31
N PHE A 69 -2.36 6.31 -9.36
CA PHE A 69 -1.51 7.28 -8.69
C PHE A 69 -1.71 7.10 -7.17
N ASN A 70 -0.71 6.54 -6.52
CA ASN A 70 -0.71 6.23 -5.09
C ASN A 70 0.36 7.07 -4.42
N GLY A 71 -0.01 8.25 -3.93
CA GLY A 71 0.91 9.18 -3.28
C GLY A 71 1.37 8.71 -1.91
N THR A 72 2.58 9.11 -1.52
CA THR A 72 3.12 8.86 -0.17
C THR A 72 3.80 10.10 0.39
N LEU A 73 3.68 10.27 1.71
CA LEU A 73 4.38 11.29 2.47
C LEU A 73 4.85 10.65 3.78
N GLU A 74 6.15 10.76 4.08
CA GLU A 74 6.77 10.09 5.22
C GLU A 74 7.72 11.04 5.96
N GLY A 75 7.60 11.09 7.29
CA GLY A 75 8.60 11.69 8.18
C GLY A 75 9.35 10.60 8.91
N THR A 76 10.65 10.58 8.84
CA THR A 76 11.52 9.59 9.50
C THR A 76 12.52 10.23 10.44
N VAL A 77 12.78 9.53 11.54
CA VAL A 77 13.84 9.82 12.49
C VAL A 77 14.76 8.61 12.54
N THR A 78 16.04 8.83 12.34
CA THR A 78 17.07 7.78 12.42
C THR A 78 18.04 8.10 13.54
N LYS A 79 18.34 7.12 14.39
CA LYS A 79 19.42 7.16 15.36
C LYS A 79 20.57 6.31 14.87
N TRP A 80 21.69 6.93 14.58
CA TRP A 80 22.95 6.25 14.22
C TRP A 80 23.67 5.80 15.48
N LEU A 81 24.26 4.59 15.43
CA LEU A 81 24.90 3.93 16.55
C LEU A 81 26.43 3.88 16.36
N GLY A 82 27.14 3.97 17.48
CA GLY A 82 28.60 3.89 17.51
C GLY A 82 29.30 5.10 16.91
N LYS A 83 30.61 5.14 17.04
CA LYS A 83 31.45 6.26 16.55
C LYS A 83 31.53 6.35 15.03
N GLU A 84 31.48 5.19 14.36
CA GLU A 84 31.56 5.13 12.89
C GLU A 84 30.22 5.42 12.21
N GLN A 85 29.10 5.46 12.95
CA GLN A 85 27.75 5.75 12.47
C GLN A 85 27.35 4.93 11.21
N LYS A 86 27.85 3.67 11.11
CA LYS A 86 27.50 2.78 10.01
C LYS A 86 26.15 2.12 10.19
N TRP A 87 25.77 1.79 11.44
CA TRP A 87 24.52 1.18 11.79
C TRP A 87 23.59 2.16 12.47
N GLY A 88 22.31 2.08 12.18
CA GLY A 88 21.29 2.91 12.80
C GLY A 88 19.95 2.21 12.86
N VAL A 89 19.06 2.77 13.66
CA VAL A 89 17.66 2.36 13.74
C VAL A 89 16.80 3.58 13.39
N SER A 90 15.82 3.38 12.53
CA SER A 90 14.87 4.44 12.19
C SER A 90 13.44 4.01 12.42
N THR A 91 12.62 4.98 12.76
CA THR A 91 11.18 4.89 12.78
C THR A 91 10.59 6.17 12.21
N GLY A 92 9.28 6.17 11.95
CA GLY A 92 8.64 7.34 11.38
C GLY A 92 7.15 7.17 11.28
N LEU A 93 6.53 8.14 10.61
CA LEU A 93 5.12 8.13 10.28
C LEU A 93 4.98 8.34 8.79
N LYS A 94 4.29 7.42 8.12
CA LYS A 94 4.05 7.44 6.68
C LYS A 94 2.57 7.43 6.40
N PHE A 95 2.10 8.45 5.71
CA PHE A 95 0.78 8.48 5.09
C PHE A 95 0.91 8.00 3.65
N GLU A 96 0.18 6.94 3.29
CA GLU A 96 0.34 6.33 1.98
C GLU A 96 -0.97 5.85 1.40
N GLU A 97 -1.07 5.95 0.07
CA GLU A 97 -2.11 5.31 -0.71
C GLU A 97 -1.54 4.06 -1.39
N LYS A 98 -2.34 3.00 -1.45
CA LYS A 98 -2.06 1.77 -2.18
C LYS A 98 -3.29 1.38 -2.98
N GLY A 99 -3.12 1.19 -4.28
CA GLY A 99 -4.25 0.85 -5.13
C GLY A 99 -3.83 0.31 -6.48
N MET A 100 -4.75 -0.42 -7.12
CA MET A 100 -4.59 -0.98 -8.45
C MET A 100 -5.94 -1.14 -9.12
N ILE A 101 -5.91 -1.21 -10.46
CA ILE A 101 -7.02 -1.71 -11.26
C ILE A 101 -6.48 -2.91 -12.03
N THR A 102 -7.17 -4.05 -11.91
CA THR A 102 -6.81 -5.27 -12.65
C THR A 102 -8.01 -5.81 -13.39
N GLY A 103 -7.75 -6.42 -14.55
CA GLY A 103 -8.70 -7.22 -15.29
C GLY A 103 -8.15 -8.62 -15.46
N ALA A 104 -8.97 -9.64 -15.19
CA ALA A 104 -8.57 -11.02 -15.30
C ALA A 104 -9.70 -11.88 -15.89
N ASN A 105 -9.32 -12.88 -16.66
CA ASN A 105 -10.21 -13.96 -17.08
C ASN A 105 -10.11 -15.08 -16.05
N VAL A 106 -11.24 -15.45 -15.47
CA VAL A 106 -11.32 -16.48 -14.43
C VAL A 106 -12.26 -17.61 -14.83
N LYS A 107 -12.06 -18.78 -14.24
CA LYS A 107 -12.91 -19.93 -14.43
C LYS A 107 -13.22 -20.59 -13.09
N ASN A 108 -14.52 -20.77 -12.81
CA ASN A 108 -15.01 -21.40 -11.58
C ASN A 108 -14.55 -20.69 -10.30
N TYR A 109 -14.55 -19.36 -10.34
CA TYR A 109 -14.07 -18.48 -9.29
C TYR A 109 -15.17 -18.19 -8.28
N SER A 110 -15.00 -18.56 -7.01
CA SER A 110 -15.98 -18.31 -5.95
C SER A 110 -16.10 -16.83 -5.66
N MET A 111 -17.30 -16.27 -5.80
CA MET A 111 -17.58 -14.85 -5.50
C MET A 111 -19.06 -14.61 -5.25
N GLU A 112 -19.36 -13.42 -4.79
CA GLU A 112 -20.71 -12.88 -4.64
C GLU A 112 -20.86 -11.64 -5.52
N ILE A 113 -21.92 -11.59 -6.30
CA ILE A 113 -22.24 -10.46 -7.17
C ILE A 113 -23.56 -9.81 -6.76
N LEU A 114 -23.70 -8.54 -7.10
CA LEU A 114 -24.96 -7.81 -7.01
C LEU A 114 -25.63 -7.84 -8.37
N ASN A 115 -26.80 -8.49 -8.47
CA ASN A 115 -27.62 -8.54 -9.66
C ASN A 115 -29.02 -8.03 -9.31
N ASP A 116 -29.48 -6.99 -9.98
CA ASP A 116 -30.80 -6.35 -9.75
C ASP A 116 -31.11 -6.07 -8.27
N GLY A 117 -30.09 -5.64 -7.49
CA GLY A 117 -30.21 -5.33 -6.07
C GLY A 117 -30.16 -6.54 -5.13
N SER A 118 -30.10 -7.75 -5.67
CA SER A 118 -29.96 -9.00 -4.90
C SER A 118 -28.52 -9.49 -4.90
N ARG A 119 -28.08 -10.04 -3.76
CA ARG A 119 -26.76 -10.69 -3.64
C ARG A 119 -26.87 -12.15 -4.06
N VAL A 120 -26.09 -12.54 -5.02
CA VAL A 120 -26.06 -13.93 -5.53
C VAL A 120 -24.62 -14.45 -5.36
N ALA A 121 -24.46 -15.48 -4.51
CA ALA A 121 -23.20 -16.17 -4.32
C ALA A 121 -23.11 -17.38 -5.24
N GLY A 122 -21.91 -17.60 -5.80
CA GLY A 122 -21.71 -18.72 -6.72
C GLY A 122 -20.32 -18.77 -7.33
N TYR A 123 -20.22 -19.46 -8.45
CA TYR A 123 -18.98 -19.69 -9.17
C TYR A 123 -19.01 -18.97 -10.52
N TRP A 124 -18.17 -17.94 -10.62
CA TRP A 124 -18.05 -17.11 -11.82
C TRP A 124 -17.08 -17.70 -12.84
N THR A 125 -17.44 -17.64 -14.09
CA THR A 125 -16.56 -17.90 -15.23
C THR A 125 -16.73 -16.78 -16.24
N GLY A 126 -15.68 -16.02 -16.52
CA GLY A 126 -15.68 -14.87 -17.42
C GLY A 126 -14.69 -13.80 -16.99
N TYR A 127 -14.90 -12.57 -17.43
CA TYR A 127 -14.06 -11.44 -17.12
C TYR A 127 -14.42 -10.80 -15.77
N VAL A 128 -13.38 -10.47 -14.99
CA VAL A 128 -13.50 -9.77 -13.69
C VAL A 128 -12.61 -8.55 -13.72
N LYS A 129 -13.17 -7.37 -13.50
CA LYS A 129 -12.43 -6.13 -13.29
C LYS A 129 -12.47 -5.74 -11.81
N THR A 130 -11.32 -5.61 -11.20
CA THR A 130 -11.16 -5.25 -9.78
C THR A 130 -10.55 -3.87 -9.64
N ASN A 131 -11.12 -3.06 -8.77
CA ASN A 131 -10.63 -1.76 -8.37
C ASN A 131 -10.35 -1.77 -6.86
N TYR A 132 -9.10 -1.88 -6.50
CA TYR A 132 -8.62 -1.80 -5.12
C TYR A 132 -8.01 -0.45 -4.85
N ASN A 133 -8.32 0.13 -3.69
CA ASN A 133 -7.69 1.34 -3.18
C ASN A 133 -7.75 1.36 -1.66
N THR A 134 -6.67 1.78 -1.01
CA THR A 134 -6.63 1.94 0.45
C THR A 134 -5.70 3.08 0.83
N THR A 135 -6.08 3.81 1.88
CA THR A 135 -5.28 4.85 2.51
C THR A 135 -4.85 4.35 3.88
N LEU A 136 -3.56 4.37 4.12
CA LEU A 136 -2.92 3.80 5.30
C LEU A 136 -2.13 4.86 6.06
N LEU A 137 -2.13 4.73 7.38
CA LEU A 137 -1.17 5.36 8.27
C LEU A 137 -0.20 4.27 8.73
N THR A 138 1.06 4.37 8.31
CA THR A 138 2.08 3.33 8.46
C THR A 138 3.20 3.82 9.39
N ILE A 139 3.63 2.94 10.28
CA ILE A 139 4.77 3.14 11.18
C ILE A 139 5.83 2.09 10.82
N PRO A 140 6.90 2.46 10.10
CA PRO A 140 8.03 1.58 9.85
C PRO A 140 9.00 1.55 11.05
N VAL A 141 9.65 0.42 11.27
CA VAL A 141 10.79 0.25 12.19
C VAL A 141 11.88 -0.46 11.42
N MET A 142 12.97 0.26 11.14
CA MET A 142 13.98 -0.19 10.18
C MET A 142 15.38 -0.19 10.81
N ALA A 143 16.14 -1.25 10.56
CA ALA A 143 17.59 -1.23 10.68
C ALA A 143 18.18 -0.58 9.44
N ASN A 144 19.15 0.29 9.64
CA ASN A 144 19.83 1.04 8.58
C ASN A 144 21.30 0.67 8.56
N TYR A 145 21.83 0.50 7.37
CA TYR A 145 23.26 0.31 7.15
C TYR A 145 23.79 1.30 6.11
N ARG A 146 24.78 2.11 6.49
CA ARG A 146 25.45 3.06 5.62
C ARG A 146 26.67 2.42 5.00
N PHE A 147 26.62 2.13 3.69
CA PHE A 147 27.77 1.60 2.94
C PHE A 147 28.86 2.63 2.77
N ASN A 148 28.45 3.83 2.41
CA ASN A 148 29.29 4.99 2.21
C ASN A 148 28.46 6.26 2.42
N ASP A 149 29.06 7.42 2.15
CA ASP A 149 28.38 8.70 2.34
C ASP A 149 27.18 8.93 1.43
N CYS A 150 27.05 8.17 0.35
CA CYS A 150 25.98 8.32 -0.63
C CYS A 150 24.89 7.23 -0.52
N TRP A 151 25.22 6.03 -0.05
CA TRP A 151 24.30 4.90 -0.06
C TRP A 151 23.97 4.37 1.32
N LYS A 152 22.69 4.22 1.58
CA LYS A 152 22.12 3.65 2.81
C LYS A 152 21.12 2.55 2.42
N LEU A 153 21.27 1.36 3.00
CA LEU A 153 20.27 0.29 2.93
C LEU A 153 19.44 0.26 4.20
N ARG A 154 18.21 -0.18 4.05
CA ARG A 154 17.24 -0.28 5.14
C ARG A 154 16.52 -1.62 5.05
N ALA A 155 16.32 -2.27 6.19
CA ALA A 155 15.52 -3.48 6.28
C ALA A 155 14.77 -3.49 7.61
N GLY A 156 13.53 -3.92 7.61
CA GLY A 156 12.74 -3.96 8.83
C GLY A 156 11.29 -4.36 8.61
N LEU A 157 10.48 -4.00 9.57
CA LEU A 157 9.06 -4.29 9.61
C LEU A 157 8.26 -2.99 9.60
N TYR A 158 7.03 -3.07 9.16
CA TYR A 158 6.07 -1.99 9.29
C TYR A 158 4.75 -2.48 9.87
N SER A 159 4.05 -1.59 10.53
CA SER A 159 2.64 -1.74 10.93
C SER A 159 1.83 -0.60 10.34
N ALA A 160 0.62 -0.88 9.90
CA ALA A 160 -0.23 0.09 9.23
C ALA A 160 -1.68 -0.05 9.67
N ILE A 161 -2.35 1.10 9.83
CA ILE A 161 -3.77 1.19 10.13
C ILE A 161 -4.49 1.74 8.90
N LYS A 162 -5.55 1.06 8.47
CA LYS A 162 -6.41 1.51 7.39
C LYS A 162 -7.26 2.70 7.85
N LEU A 163 -7.13 3.83 7.17
CA LEU A 163 -7.95 5.03 7.37
C LEU A 163 -9.18 5.00 6.46
N ASP A 164 -8.97 4.56 5.20
CA ASP A 164 -10.02 4.38 4.19
C ASP A 164 -9.67 3.22 3.29
N GLY A 165 -10.68 2.59 2.67
CA GLY A 165 -10.45 1.48 1.77
C GLY A 165 -11.65 1.14 0.91
N GLN A 166 -11.36 0.74 -0.34
CA GLN A 166 -12.35 0.34 -1.32
C GLN A 166 -11.87 -0.89 -2.08
N PHE A 167 -12.74 -1.89 -2.18
CA PHE A 167 -12.54 -3.07 -3.01
C PHE A 167 -13.82 -3.37 -3.77
N THR A 168 -13.88 -2.87 -4.99
CA THR A 168 -15.07 -2.95 -5.85
C THR A 168 -14.70 -3.45 -7.23
N GLY A 169 -15.68 -3.88 -7.98
CA GLY A 169 -15.46 -4.23 -9.37
C GLY A 169 -16.72 -4.66 -10.09
N ASN A 170 -16.51 -5.10 -11.32
CA ASN A 170 -17.56 -5.58 -12.18
C ASN A 170 -17.15 -6.91 -12.83
N VAL A 171 -18.13 -7.72 -13.12
CA VAL A 171 -18.00 -8.94 -13.92
C VAL A 171 -18.75 -8.77 -15.22
N SER A 172 -18.22 -9.29 -16.31
CA SER A 172 -18.81 -9.26 -17.66
C SER A 172 -18.38 -10.45 -18.50
N ASP A 173 -19.01 -10.61 -19.62
CA ASP A 173 -18.66 -11.62 -20.66
C ASP A 173 -18.50 -13.03 -20.06
N GLY A 174 -19.52 -13.47 -19.33
CA GLY A 174 -19.45 -14.72 -18.62
C GLY A 174 -20.77 -15.19 -18.03
N TYR A 175 -20.66 -16.08 -17.06
CA TYR A 175 -21.80 -16.61 -16.33
C TYR A 175 -21.45 -16.93 -14.87
N LEU A 176 -22.45 -16.82 -14.01
CA LEU A 176 -22.41 -17.31 -12.63
C LEU A 176 -23.20 -18.63 -12.54
N ARG A 177 -22.64 -19.60 -11.82
CA ARG A 177 -23.39 -20.78 -11.35
C ARG A 177 -23.74 -20.59 -9.89
N GLU A 178 -25.03 -20.56 -9.59
CA GLU A 178 -25.51 -20.26 -8.24
C GLU A 178 -25.22 -21.41 -7.28
N GLY A 179 -24.69 -21.08 -6.11
CA GLY A 179 -24.46 -21.98 -4.98
C GLY A 179 -23.38 -23.06 -5.21
N THR A 180 -23.43 -23.75 -6.35
CA THR A 180 -22.51 -24.85 -6.67
C THR A 180 -21.93 -24.74 -8.09
N PRO A 181 -20.78 -25.40 -8.39
CA PRO A 181 -20.20 -25.37 -9.74
C PRO A 181 -21.10 -25.95 -10.86
N VAL A 182 -22.16 -26.65 -10.50
CA VAL A 182 -23.16 -27.24 -11.40
C VAL A 182 -24.55 -26.63 -11.20
N GLY A 183 -24.69 -25.57 -10.41
CA GLY A 183 -25.94 -24.89 -10.14
C GLY A 183 -26.54 -24.15 -11.34
N GLU A 184 -27.68 -23.48 -11.11
CA GLU A 184 -28.36 -22.68 -12.13
C GLU A 184 -27.42 -21.66 -12.75
N LYS A 185 -27.52 -21.47 -14.06
CA LYS A 185 -26.63 -20.63 -14.84
C LYS A 185 -27.25 -19.26 -15.11
N LEU A 186 -26.71 -18.23 -14.50
CA LEU A 186 -27.02 -16.83 -14.81
C LEU A 186 -25.99 -16.30 -15.81
N THR A 187 -26.42 -15.96 -17.02
CA THR A 187 -25.53 -15.53 -18.11
C THR A 187 -25.50 -14.01 -18.21
N PHE A 188 -24.29 -13.45 -18.36
CA PHE A 188 -24.02 -12.04 -18.56
C PHE A 188 -23.29 -11.89 -19.90
N ALA A 189 -24.06 -11.62 -20.96
CA ALA A 189 -23.58 -11.40 -22.31
C ALA A 189 -24.06 -10.04 -22.83
N ASP A 190 -23.58 -9.62 -23.99
CA ASP A 190 -24.05 -8.43 -24.72
C ASP A 190 -23.98 -7.12 -23.92
N GLY A 191 -22.91 -6.95 -23.12
CA GLY A 191 -22.69 -5.74 -22.33
C GLY A 191 -23.40 -5.71 -20.96
N ASN A 192 -24.12 -6.76 -20.60
CA ASN A 192 -24.66 -6.90 -19.25
C ASN A 192 -23.52 -7.14 -18.25
N THR A 193 -23.52 -6.39 -17.16
CA THR A 193 -22.53 -6.44 -16.10
C THR A 193 -23.20 -6.58 -14.74
N ALA A 194 -22.56 -7.31 -13.83
CA ALA A 194 -22.91 -7.26 -12.42
C ALA A 194 -21.74 -6.64 -11.64
N SER A 195 -22.05 -5.99 -10.54
CA SER A 195 -21.04 -5.37 -9.67
C SER A 195 -20.82 -6.18 -8.41
N TYR A 196 -19.71 -5.94 -7.75
CA TYR A 196 -19.43 -6.42 -6.40
C TYR A 196 -18.76 -5.36 -5.56
N ASP A 197 -18.97 -5.41 -4.25
CA ASP A 197 -18.37 -4.49 -3.28
C ASP A 197 -18.04 -5.24 -1.98
N PHE A 198 -16.74 -5.35 -1.71
CA PHE A 198 -16.19 -5.96 -0.50
C PHE A 198 -15.41 -4.96 0.35
N SER A 199 -15.67 -3.67 0.19
CA SER A 199 -14.97 -2.60 0.89
C SER A 199 -15.11 -2.70 2.41
N SER A 200 -16.28 -3.13 2.89
CA SER A 200 -16.55 -3.34 4.33
C SER A 200 -15.75 -4.48 4.95
N ASN A 201 -15.28 -5.42 4.13
CA ASN A 201 -14.54 -6.60 4.58
C ASN A 201 -13.01 -6.41 4.56
N LEU A 202 -12.54 -5.20 4.20
CA LEU A 202 -11.12 -4.90 4.20
C LEU A 202 -10.58 -4.76 5.63
N ARG A 203 -9.51 -5.49 5.91
CA ARG A 203 -8.82 -5.51 7.21
C ARG A 203 -8.35 -4.14 7.66
N HIS A 204 -8.56 -3.82 8.93
CA HIS A 204 -8.16 -2.55 9.53
C HIS A 204 -6.65 -2.45 9.81
N PHE A 205 -6.00 -3.55 10.10
CA PHE A 205 -4.59 -3.59 10.46
C PHE A 205 -3.78 -4.42 9.45
N GLN A 206 -2.70 -3.84 8.94
CA GLN A 206 -1.72 -4.50 8.09
C GLN A 206 -0.34 -4.46 8.73
N TRP A 207 0.45 -5.49 8.50
CA TRP A 207 1.86 -5.54 8.88
C TRP A 207 2.65 -6.33 7.87
N GLY A 208 3.95 -6.07 7.82
CA GLY A 208 4.79 -6.73 6.82
C GLY A 208 6.25 -6.36 6.92
N GLY A 209 7.01 -6.84 5.95
CA GLY A 209 8.42 -6.52 5.76
C GLY A 209 8.61 -5.33 4.82
N GLN A 210 9.69 -4.58 5.05
CA GLN A 210 10.13 -3.50 4.18
C GLN A 210 11.64 -3.60 3.96
N LEU A 211 12.04 -3.48 2.70
CA LEU A 211 13.43 -3.35 2.26
C LEU A 211 13.56 -2.05 1.50
N GLY A 212 14.61 -1.29 1.75
CA GLY A 212 14.78 -0.02 1.07
C GLY A 212 16.24 0.35 0.82
N ALA A 213 16.43 1.18 -0.19
CA ALA A 213 17.69 1.83 -0.50
C ALA A 213 17.49 3.35 -0.59
N THR A 214 18.46 4.10 -0.08
CA THR A 214 18.51 5.56 -0.20
C THR A 214 19.82 5.93 -0.85
N TRP A 215 19.73 6.75 -1.88
CA TRP A 215 20.86 7.41 -2.50
C TRP A 215 20.83 8.90 -2.17
N ARG A 216 21.89 9.39 -1.53
CA ARG A 216 22.07 10.81 -1.28
C ARG A 216 22.69 11.46 -2.52
N ALA A 217 21.84 12.15 -3.30
CA ALA A 217 22.24 12.82 -4.53
C ALA A 217 23.01 14.11 -4.25
N PHE A 218 22.60 14.87 -3.22
CA PHE A 218 23.21 16.11 -2.75
C PHE A 218 23.19 16.18 -1.22
N ASN A 219 23.76 17.22 -0.62
CA ASN A 219 23.90 17.34 0.84
C ASN A 219 22.60 17.06 1.61
N HIS A 220 21.47 17.54 1.11
CA HIS A 220 20.17 17.42 1.77
C HIS A 220 19.16 16.59 0.96
N PHE A 221 19.45 16.28 -0.30
CA PHE A 221 18.50 15.65 -1.19
C PHE A 221 18.78 14.16 -1.34
N THR A 222 17.74 13.35 -1.15
CA THR A 222 17.81 11.89 -1.25
C THR A 222 16.82 11.36 -2.28
N VAL A 223 17.19 10.24 -2.89
CA VAL A 223 16.30 9.40 -3.72
C VAL A 223 16.10 8.09 -2.98
N ASN A 224 14.85 7.68 -2.84
CA ASN A 224 14.46 6.54 -2.03
C ASN A 224 13.72 5.51 -2.89
N ALA A 225 14.05 4.24 -2.69
CA ALA A 225 13.32 3.10 -3.23
C ALA A 225 13.05 2.11 -2.10
N ASP A 226 11.77 1.78 -1.84
CA ASP A 226 11.35 0.88 -0.77
C ASP A 226 10.39 -0.17 -1.30
N LEU A 227 10.71 -1.44 -1.12
CA LEU A 227 9.83 -2.57 -1.40
C LEU A 227 9.12 -2.97 -0.11
N THR A 228 7.80 -2.98 -0.12
CA THR A 228 6.96 -3.44 1.00
C THR A 228 6.19 -4.69 0.61
N TRP A 229 6.13 -5.65 1.52
CA TRP A 229 5.36 -6.88 1.39
C TRP A 229 4.55 -7.11 2.66
N ALA A 230 3.21 -7.10 2.54
CA ALA A 230 2.33 -7.42 3.66
C ALA A 230 2.29 -8.93 3.92
N PHE A 231 2.32 -9.32 5.18
CA PHE A 231 2.28 -10.73 5.61
C PHE A 231 0.88 -11.20 5.95
N ASN A 232 -0.08 -10.29 6.04
CA ASN A 232 -1.48 -10.61 6.24
C ASN A 232 -2.34 -10.26 5.02
N ASN A 233 -3.45 -11.00 4.88
CA ASN A 233 -4.45 -10.78 3.84
C ASN A 233 -5.10 -9.40 3.99
N ILE A 234 -5.49 -8.78 2.87
CA ILE A 234 -6.24 -7.51 2.86
C ILE A 234 -7.65 -7.63 3.43
N PHE A 235 -8.23 -8.84 3.46
CA PHE A 235 -9.54 -9.10 4.01
C PHE A 235 -9.49 -9.60 5.45
N GLU A 236 -10.56 -9.35 6.20
CA GLU A 236 -10.76 -9.92 7.52
C GLU A 236 -10.83 -11.45 7.47
N SER A 237 -10.53 -12.10 8.59
CA SER A 237 -10.42 -13.57 8.67
C SER A 237 -11.76 -14.31 8.58
N ASP A 238 -12.85 -13.64 8.86
CA ASP A 238 -14.24 -14.13 8.76
C ASP A 238 -14.83 -14.01 7.35
N PHE A 239 -14.20 -13.21 6.48
CA PHE A 239 -14.61 -13.06 5.09
C PHE A 239 -14.21 -14.29 4.27
N LYS A 240 -15.21 -15.08 3.83
CA LYS A 240 -15.03 -16.36 3.13
C LYS A 240 -15.54 -16.37 1.68
N THR A 241 -16.11 -15.25 1.23
CA THR A 241 -16.66 -15.13 -0.13
C THR A 241 -15.57 -15.31 -1.19
N ILE A 242 -14.36 -14.80 -0.91
CA ILE A 242 -13.16 -15.05 -1.72
C ILE A 242 -12.32 -16.10 -1.01
N SER A 243 -12.04 -17.23 -1.67
CA SER A 243 -11.39 -18.41 -1.10
C SER A 243 -9.88 -18.30 -0.91
N PHE A 244 -9.26 -17.17 -1.22
CA PHE A 244 -7.81 -16.97 -1.17
C PHE A 244 -7.41 -15.64 -0.54
N GLY A 245 -6.15 -15.56 -0.11
CA GLY A 245 -5.58 -14.33 0.43
C GLY A 245 -4.97 -13.44 -0.65
N LEU A 246 -5.20 -12.14 -0.53
CA LEU A 246 -4.54 -11.12 -1.32
C LEU A 246 -3.52 -10.38 -0.45
N TYR A 247 -2.27 -10.35 -0.90
CA TYR A 247 -1.14 -9.77 -0.15
C TYR A 247 -0.58 -8.56 -0.89
N PRO A 248 -0.64 -7.36 -0.30
CA PRO A 248 -0.06 -6.15 -0.88
C PRO A 248 1.47 -6.25 -1.05
N ILE A 249 1.93 -6.04 -2.29
CA ILE A 249 3.35 -5.91 -2.63
C ILE A 249 3.50 -4.62 -3.43
N TYR A 250 4.25 -3.66 -2.89
CA TYR A 250 4.42 -2.34 -3.49
C TYR A 250 5.87 -1.89 -3.46
N LEU A 251 6.31 -1.32 -4.56
CA LEU A 251 7.54 -0.55 -4.68
C LEU A 251 7.19 0.92 -4.52
N ASN A 252 7.77 1.58 -3.54
CA ASN A 252 7.73 3.02 -3.35
C ASN A 252 8.98 3.65 -3.97
N LEU A 253 8.78 4.63 -4.83
CA LEU A 253 9.85 5.45 -5.38
C LEU A 253 9.60 6.89 -4.97
N GLY A 254 10.60 7.56 -4.44
CA GLY A 254 10.41 8.90 -3.93
C GLY A 254 11.68 9.69 -3.73
N PHE A 255 11.47 10.95 -3.35
CA PHE A 255 12.51 11.90 -3.01
C PHE A 255 12.38 12.28 -1.54
N GLY A 256 13.50 12.62 -0.91
CA GLY A 256 13.54 13.07 0.46
C GLY A 256 14.42 14.31 0.64
N TYR A 257 14.12 15.03 1.71
CA TYR A 257 14.94 16.10 2.21
C TYR A 257 15.42 15.74 3.61
N ARG A 258 16.74 15.69 3.78
CA ARG A 258 17.43 15.43 5.05
C ARG A 258 17.85 16.76 5.67
N PHE A 259 17.49 16.92 6.93
CA PHE A 259 17.83 18.09 7.72
C PHE A 259 19.18 17.96 8.39
#